data_38f8868f9bc44af9c49bdf57a7fc816e
#
_entry.id   38f8868f9bc44af9c49bdf57a7fc816e
#
_cell.length_a   1.000
_cell.length_b   1.000
_cell.length_c   1.000
_cell.angle_alpha   90.00
_cell.angle_beta   90.00
_cell.angle_gamma   90.00
#
_symmetry.space_group_name_H-M   'P 1'
#
loop_
_entity.id
_entity.type
_entity.pdbx_description
1 polymer ?
#
loop_
_entity_poly.entity_id
_entity_poly.type
_entity_poly.pdbx_seq_one_letter_code
_entity_poly.pdbx_strand_id
1 'polypeptide(L)'
;MALVAWGMGPEVCSTRVAATPFIASQVIIAPSRSDRGIPSLTARFLRAVLALSIAVAGIILSMSEQRTRPVVYAVWLIIASVIGWYAAFQLTVEKFALLEKPQEALGCDLSPFIQCSVNLQSWQGSVFGFPNPIIGLTGWMAPLVVGVAILARARFPRWFWAAFGAGITFAFGLVCWLIAQSLYSLFVLCPWCMVTWAVTIPTFFATMVHLARNGTFTSNAKVRARAEKLMPWVPLATVIAYALIIFLAQLQGLDFLGEMAKILF
;
A
#
# COMPACT_ATOMS: atom_id res chain seq x y z
N MET A 1 -8.10 -10.12 -60.09
CA MET A 1 -9.49 -10.54 -60.35
C MET A 1 -10.04 -11.02 -59.01
N ALA A 2 -11.03 -10.47 -58.36
CA ALA A 2 -12.07 -9.54 -58.66
C ALA A 2 -12.37 -8.72 -57.40
N LEU A 3 -12.59 -7.42 -57.58
CA LEU A 3 -13.23 -6.50 -56.65
C LEU A 3 -14.70 -6.91 -56.45
N VAL A 4 -15.21 -6.82 -55.20
CA VAL A 4 -16.61 -6.52 -54.94
C VAL A 4 -16.68 -5.47 -53.84
N ALA A 5 -17.07 -4.28 -54.23
CA ALA A 5 -17.50 -3.18 -53.39
C ALA A 5 -19.03 -3.28 -53.20
N TRP A 6 -19.49 -3.07 -52.00
CA TRP A 6 -20.84 -2.65 -51.64
C TRP A 6 -20.68 -1.82 -50.35
N GLY A 7 -21.13 -0.62 -50.16
CA GLY A 7 -22.25 0.08 -50.68
C GLY A 7 -22.79 0.89 -49.51
N MET A 8 -22.86 2.20 -49.63
CA MET A 8 -23.23 3.20 -48.61
C MET A 8 -24.64 2.97 -48.04
N GLY A 9 -24.80 3.35 -46.76
CA GLY A 9 -26.05 3.75 -46.17
C GLY A 9 -25.84 4.43 -44.81
N PRO A 10 -26.13 5.72 -44.65
CA PRO A 10 -26.07 6.38 -43.35
C PRO A 10 -27.39 6.25 -42.64
N GLU A 11 -27.46 5.51 -41.56
CA GLU A 11 -28.57 5.59 -40.61
C GLU A 11 -28.13 6.30 -39.34
N VAL A 12 -28.60 7.54 -39.26
CA VAL A 12 -28.59 8.42 -38.11
C VAL A 12 -29.50 7.81 -37.04
N CYS A 13 -28.97 7.22 -36.01
CA CYS A 13 -29.72 6.94 -34.80
C CYS A 13 -29.25 7.87 -33.68
N SER A 14 -29.96 9.00 -33.61
CA SER A 14 -29.90 10.00 -32.55
C SER A 14 -30.52 9.42 -31.29
N THR A 15 -29.68 8.92 -30.35
CA THR A 15 -30.11 8.77 -28.98
C THR A 15 -29.57 9.93 -28.17
N ARG A 16 -30.42 10.95 -28.01
CA ARG A 16 -30.22 12.02 -27.01
C ARG A 16 -30.20 11.41 -25.64
N VAL A 17 -29.02 11.27 -25.07
CA VAL A 17 -28.85 11.21 -23.63
C VAL A 17 -28.99 12.62 -23.11
N ALA A 18 -30.12 12.93 -22.50
CA ALA A 18 -30.37 14.19 -21.85
C ALA A 18 -29.41 14.31 -20.63
N ALA A 19 -28.31 15.01 -20.82
CA ALA A 19 -27.56 15.56 -19.72
C ALA A 19 -28.36 16.75 -19.19
N THR A 20 -29.00 16.59 -18.05
CA THR A 20 -29.57 17.70 -17.29
C THR A 20 -28.44 18.61 -16.83
N PRO A 21 -28.36 19.84 -17.30
CA PRO A 21 -27.44 20.81 -16.69
C PRO A 21 -28.01 21.19 -15.33
N PHE A 22 -27.28 20.91 -14.28
CA PHE A 22 -27.48 21.51 -12.98
C PHE A 22 -27.19 23.00 -13.13
N ILE A 23 -28.25 23.76 -13.43
CA ILE A 23 -28.21 25.20 -13.53
C ILE A 23 -28.01 25.72 -12.11
N ALA A 24 -26.78 26.01 -11.73
CA ALA A 24 -26.51 26.92 -10.64
C ALA A 24 -27.09 28.27 -11.09
N SER A 25 -28.27 28.59 -10.56
CA SER A 25 -28.88 29.92 -10.73
C SER A 25 -27.90 30.95 -10.15
N GLN A 26 -27.06 31.52 -11.03
CA GLN A 26 -26.40 32.78 -10.76
C GLN A 26 -27.52 33.84 -10.71
N VAL A 27 -27.89 34.21 -9.50
CA VAL A 27 -28.66 35.43 -9.28
C VAL A 27 -27.76 36.60 -9.66
N ILE A 28 -27.83 36.98 -10.93
CA ILE A 28 -27.25 38.24 -11.41
C ILE A 28 -28.15 39.34 -10.88
N ILE A 29 -27.83 39.86 -9.67
CA ILE A 29 -28.38 41.13 -9.19
C ILE A 29 -27.70 42.21 -10.03
N ALA A 30 -28.43 42.69 -11.05
CA ALA A 30 -28.01 43.85 -11.84
C ALA A 30 -27.83 45.03 -10.86
N PRO A 31 -26.69 45.75 -10.88
CA PRO A 31 -26.52 46.90 -10.02
C PRO A 31 -27.44 48.03 -10.51
N SER A 32 -28.40 48.39 -9.69
CA SER A 32 -29.16 49.62 -9.81
C SER A 32 -28.19 50.81 -9.94
N ARG A 33 -28.34 51.57 -10.99
CA ARG A 33 -27.51 52.71 -11.38
C ARG A 33 -27.94 53.95 -10.55
N SER A 34 -27.68 53.94 -9.24
CA SER A 34 -27.76 55.15 -8.40
C SER A 34 -27.08 54.84 -7.08
N ASP A 35 -25.83 55.19 -6.99
CA ASP A 35 -25.13 55.78 -5.85
C ASP A 35 -23.62 55.64 -6.10
N ARG A 36 -23.03 56.71 -6.62
CA ARG A 36 -21.60 56.94 -6.52
C ARG A 36 -21.30 57.47 -5.11
N GLY A 37 -21.67 56.70 -4.10
CA GLY A 37 -21.21 56.86 -2.74
C GLY A 37 -19.93 56.04 -2.55
N ILE A 38 -18.87 56.66 -2.04
CA ILE A 38 -17.64 56.02 -1.57
C ILE A 38 -18.05 54.84 -0.67
N PRO A 39 -17.71 53.56 -1.00
CA PRO A 39 -18.12 52.44 -0.16
C PRO A 39 -17.54 52.67 1.24
N SER A 40 -18.42 52.81 2.23
CA SER A 40 -18.04 53.02 3.61
C SER A 40 -17.03 51.94 4.03
N LEU A 41 -16.08 52.30 4.88
CA LEU A 41 -15.04 51.36 5.37
C LEU A 41 -15.65 50.03 5.86
N THR A 42 -16.85 50.10 6.42
CA THR A 42 -17.69 48.97 6.84
C THR A 42 -18.06 48.04 5.71
N ALA A 43 -18.43 48.54 4.52
CA ALA A 43 -18.79 47.68 3.38
C ALA A 43 -17.57 46.98 2.79
N ARG A 44 -16.39 47.58 2.80
CA ARG A 44 -15.12 46.93 2.42
C ARG A 44 -14.72 45.87 3.42
N PHE A 45 -14.84 46.15 4.71
CA PHE A 45 -14.57 45.21 5.79
C PHE A 45 -15.50 43.97 5.70
N LEU A 46 -16.81 44.21 5.51
CA LEU A 46 -17.80 43.13 5.39
C LEU A 46 -17.52 42.20 4.18
N ARG A 47 -17.15 42.80 3.03
CA ARG A 47 -16.76 42.02 1.84
C ARG A 47 -15.49 41.24 2.08
N ALA A 48 -14.50 41.78 2.75
CA ALA A 48 -13.26 41.07 3.10
C ALA A 48 -13.52 39.92 4.06
N VAL A 49 -14.35 40.11 5.08
CA VAL A 49 -14.76 39.06 6.02
C VAL A 49 -15.54 37.94 5.31
N LEU A 50 -16.47 38.31 4.41
CA LEU A 50 -17.23 37.32 3.63
C LEU A 50 -16.33 36.53 2.69
N ALA A 51 -15.41 37.20 1.99
CA ALA A 51 -14.44 36.51 1.11
C ALA A 51 -13.51 35.58 1.89
N LEU A 52 -13.05 35.99 3.06
CA LEU A 52 -12.24 35.19 3.96
C LEU A 52 -13.04 33.97 4.47
N SER A 53 -14.31 34.18 4.84
CA SER A 53 -15.19 33.10 5.31
C SER A 53 -15.44 32.06 4.21
N ILE A 54 -15.64 32.50 2.96
CA ILE A 54 -15.81 31.60 1.80
C ILE A 54 -14.50 30.84 1.50
N ALA A 55 -13.36 31.52 1.58
CA ALA A 55 -12.05 30.90 1.39
C ALA A 55 -11.77 29.84 2.47
N VAL A 56 -12.04 30.16 3.74
CA VAL A 56 -11.90 29.22 4.87
C VAL A 56 -12.85 28.04 4.72
N ALA A 57 -14.12 28.29 4.36
CA ALA A 57 -15.09 27.22 4.08
C ALA A 57 -14.63 26.33 2.91
N GLY A 58 -14.08 26.91 1.84
CA GLY A 58 -13.50 26.17 0.72
C GLY A 58 -12.30 25.31 1.15
N ILE A 59 -11.42 25.84 2.00
CA ILE A 59 -10.29 25.08 2.57
C ILE A 59 -10.81 23.94 3.45
N ILE A 60 -11.78 24.21 4.33
CA ILE A 60 -12.37 23.17 5.21
C ILE A 60 -13.05 22.08 4.38
N LEU A 61 -13.79 22.43 3.34
CA LEU A 61 -14.42 21.47 2.44
C LEU A 61 -13.37 20.64 1.68
N SER A 62 -12.29 21.25 1.20
CA SER A 62 -11.20 20.53 0.55
C SER A 62 -10.46 19.60 1.52
N MET A 63 -10.30 20.00 2.78
CA MET A 63 -9.74 19.14 3.83
C MET A 63 -10.69 17.99 4.22
N SER A 64 -12.01 18.20 4.20
CA SER A 64 -13.00 17.15 4.45
C SER A 64 -13.02 16.11 3.32
N GLU A 65 -12.82 16.55 2.08
CA GLU A 65 -12.69 15.64 0.93
C GLU A 65 -11.37 14.85 0.96
N GLN A 66 -10.30 15.42 1.52
CA GLN A 66 -9.05 14.70 1.77
C GLN A 66 -9.20 13.62 2.87
N ARG A 67 -10.13 13.77 3.81
CA ARG A 67 -10.39 12.80 4.89
C ARG A 67 -10.91 11.44 4.36
N THR A 68 -11.45 11.40 3.16
CA THR A 68 -11.91 10.16 2.51
C THR A 68 -10.79 9.41 1.76
N ARG A 69 -9.61 10.00 1.65
CA ARG A 69 -8.46 9.40 0.94
C ARG A 69 -7.70 8.46 1.85
N PRO A 70 -7.23 7.33 1.34
CA PRO A 70 -6.45 6.38 2.13
C PRO A 70 -4.98 6.86 2.29
N VAL A 71 -4.78 8.10 2.77
CA VAL A 71 -3.43 8.69 2.92
C VAL A 71 -2.59 7.85 3.88
N VAL A 72 -3.17 7.42 5.00
CA VAL A 72 -2.48 6.57 5.98
C VAL A 72 -2.03 5.26 5.33
N TYR A 73 -2.89 4.65 4.51
CA TYR A 73 -2.54 3.45 3.76
C TYR A 73 -1.43 3.70 2.74
N ALA A 74 -1.49 4.82 2.01
CA ALA A 74 -0.48 5.19 1.03
C ALA A 74 0.90 5.44 1.68
N VAL A 75 0.93 6.19 2.79
CA VAL A 75 2.15 6.43 3.57
C VAL A 75 2.70 5.12 4.12
N TRP A 76 1.83 4.24 4.64
CA TRP A 76 2.23 2.91 5.08
C TRP A 76 2.88 2.11 3.94
N LEU A 77 2.28 2.07 2.75
CA LEU A 77 2.85 1.38 1.59
C LEU A 77 4.26 1.88 1.25
N ILE A 78 4.48 3.20 1.28
CA ILE A 78 5.78 3.80 1.00
C ILE A 78 6.81 3.39 2.06
N ILE A 79 6.49 3.54 3.34
CA ILE A 79 7.40 3.20 4.45
C ILE A 79 7.73 1.70 4.42
N ALA A 80 6.72 0.84 4.33
CA ALA A 80 6.90 -0.60 4.28
C ALA A 80 7.76 -1.03 3.07
N SER A 81 7.55 -0.37 1.91
CA SER A 81 8.31 -0.65 0.70
C SER A 81 9.77 -0.27 0.84
N VAL A 82 10.08 0.89 1.41
CA VAL A 82 11.47 1.33 1.62
C VAL A 82 12.19 0.36 2.57
N ILE A 83 11.55 -0.02 3.66
CA ILE A 83 12.13 -0.96 4.63
C ILE A 83 12.31 -2.34 4.00
N GLY A 84 11.29 -2.88 3.33
CA GLY A 84 11.34 -4.20 2.72
C GLY A 84 12.31 -4.27 1.53
N TRP A 85 12.38 -3.21 0.73
CA TRP A 85 13.37 -3.07 -0.34
C TRP A 85 14.80 -3.05 0.21
N TYR A 86 15.05 -2.28 1.27
CA TYR A 86 16.35 -2.22 1.92
C TYR A 86 16.77 -3.57 2.50
N ALA A 87 15.86 -4.30 3.16
CA ALA A 87 16.13 -5.63 3.66
C ALA A 87 16.47 -6.61 2.52
N ALA A 88 15.74 -6.55 1.39
CA ALA A 88 16.02 -7.35 0.21
C ALA A 88 17.36 -6.98 -0.44
N PHE A 89 17.72 -5.68 -0.44
CA PHE A 89 19.01 -5.19 -0.92
C PHE A 89 20.17 -5.76 -0.08
N GLN A 90 20.07 -5.67 1.24
CA GLN A 90 21.09 -6.22 2.15
C GLN A 90 21.24 -7.74 1.96
N LEU A 91 20.15 -8.49 1.87
CA LEU A 91 20.21 -9.93 1.58
C LEU A 91 20.85 -10.23 0.23
N THR A 92 20.69 -9.36 -0.77
CA THR A 92 21.31 -9.52 -2.08
C THR A 92 22.82 -9.29 -1.97
N VAL A 93 23.25 -8.24 -1.26
CA VAL A 93 24.67 -7.95 -1.02
C VAL A 93 25.35 -9.10 -0.27
N GLU A 94 24.71 -9.58 0.82
CA GLU A 94 25.19 -10.74 1.60
C GLU A 94 25.27 -12.01 0.75
N LYS A 95 24.33 -12.21 -0.19
CA LYS A 95 24.38 -13.36 -1.10
C LYS A 95 25.60 -13.26 -2.05
N PHE A 96 25.93 -12.07 -2.56
CA PHE A 96 27.11 -11.89 -3.39
C PHE A 96 28.39 -12.11 -2.57
N ALA A 97 28.49 -11.55 -1.36
CA ALA A 97 29.63 -11.78 -0.47
C ALA A 97 29.83 -13.28 -0.19
N LEU A 98 28.74 -14.03 0.01
CA LEU A 98 28.77 -15.46 0.23
C LEU A 98 29.23 -16.25 -1.00
N LEU A 99 28.94 -15.76 -2.20
CA LEU A 99 29.43 -16.39 -3.45
C LEU A 99 30.92 -16.14 -3.69
N GLU A 100 31.43 -14.98 -3.27
CA GLU A 100 32.85 -14.64 -3.35
C GLU A 100 33.68 -15.40 -2.30
N LYS A 101 33.14 -15.50 -1.07
CA LYS A 101 33.85 -16.12 0.07
C LYS A 101 32.91 -17.04 0.87
N PRO A 102 32.71 -18.29 0.41
CA PRO A 102 31.72 -19.21 1.00
C PRO A 102 31.96 -19.61 2.47
N GLN A 103 33.16 -19.42 2.98
CA GLN A 103 33.56 -19.79 4.35
C GLN A 103 33.61 -18.61 5.32
N GLU A 104 33.39 -17.40 4.84
CA GLU A 104 33.41 -16.23 5.71
C GLU A 104 32.02 -16.01 6.34
N ALA A 105 31.99 -15.70 7.65
CA ALA A 105 30.76 -15.38 8.33
C ALA A 105 30.20 -14.05 7.80
N LEU A 106 28.88 -14.00 7.59
CA LEU A 106 28.22 -12.78 7.14
C LEU A 106 27.99 -11.80 8.30
N GLY A 107 27.86 -10.51 7.97
CA GLY A 107 27.59 -9.48 8.96
C GLY A 107 26.30 -9.67 9.77
N CYS A 108 25.37 -10.48 9.26
CA CYS A 108 24.10 -10.82 9.91
C CYS A 108 24.11 -12.22 10.58
N ASP A 109 25.25 -12.91 10.68
CA ASP A 109 25.41 -14.14 11.42
C ASP A 109 25.78 -13.80 12.88
N LEU A 110 24.76 -13.57 13.71
CA LEU A 110 24.90 -13.04 15.07
C LEU A 110 25.03 -14.13 16.14
N SER A 111 24.42 -15.28 15.93
CA SER A 111 24.45 -16.41 16.87
C SER A 111 24.15 -17.73 16.14
N PRO A 112 24.31 -18.91 16.81
CA PRO A 112 23.99 -20.21 16.20
C PRO A 112 22.53 -20.31 15.69
N PHE A 113 21.61 -19.54 16.27
CA PHE A 113 20.19 -19.55 15.91
C PHE A 113 19.79 -18.34 15.04
N ILE A 114 20.65 -17.32 14.94
CA ILE A 114 20.38 -16.11 14.16
C ILE A 114 21.46 -15.96 13.09
N GLN A 115 21.16 -16.47 11.88
CA GLN A 115 22.10 -16.53 10.76
C GLN A 115 21.43 -16.25 9.43
N CYS A 116 22.11 -15.46 8.58
CA CYS A 116 21.70 -15.25 7.20
C CYS A 116 22.31 -16.32 6.26
N SER A 117 23.54 -16.74 6.52
CA SER A 117 24.31 -17.64 5.67
C SER A 117 23.58 -18.95 5.41
N VAL A 118 23.04 -19.60 6.45
CA VAL A 118 22.28 -20.85 6.34
C VAL A 118 21.04 -20.66 5.45
N ASN A 119 20.28 -19.59 5.66
CA ASN A 119 19.10 -19.29 4.83
C ASN A 119 19.47 -19.02 3.36
N LEU A 120 20.54 -18.26 3.12
CA LEU A 120 20.97 -17.89 1.75
C LEU A 120 21.62 -19.05 1.00
N GLN A 121 22.23 -20.02 1.68
CA GLN A 121 22.81 -21.22 1.08
C GLN A 121 21.79 -22.32 0.84
N SER A 122 20.69 -22.31 1.56
CA SER A 122 19.64 -23.32 1.45
C SER A 122 18.90 -23.23 0.10
N TRP A 123 18.29 -24.33 -0.33
CA TRP A 123 17.42 -24.32 -1.50
C TRP A 123 16.18 -23.46 -1.31
N GLN A 124 15.72 -23.32 -0.06
CA GLN A 124 14.63 -22.41 0.33
C GLN A 124 14.97 -20.95 0.06
N GLY A 125 16.25 -20.58 0.09
CA GLY A 125 16.71 -19.25 -0.28
C GLY A 125 16.72 -18.96 -1.79
N SER A 126 16.44 -20.02 -2.63
CA SER A 126 16.49 -19.94 -4.10
C SER A 126 15.37 -20.74 -4.75
N VAL A 127 14.14 -20.63 -4.26
CA VAL A 127 12.97 -21.45 -4.64
C VAL A 127 12.66 -21.43 -6.15
N PHE A 128 12.92 -20.30 -6.79
CA PHE A 128 12.63 -20.11 -8.23
C PHE A 128 13.87 -20.30 -9.13
N GLY A 129 14.92 -20.95 -8.62
CA GLY A 129 16.16 -21.16 -9.37
C GLY A 129 17.13 -19.96 -9.33
N PHE A 130 16.76 -18.88 -8.67
CA PHE A 130 17.58 -17.71 -8.41
C PHE A 130 17.33 -17.20 -6.97
N PRO A 131 18.22 -16.39 -6.38
CA PRO A 131 18.09 -15.93 -5.00
C PRO A 131 16.79 -15.18 -4.75
N ASN A 132 16.02 -15.58 -3.73
CA ASN A 132 14.75 -14.96 -3.35
C ASN A 132 14.83 -13.44 -3.08
N PRO A 133 15.93 -12.86 -2.55
CA PRO A 133 16.04 -11.42 -2.38
C PRO A 133 15.80 -10.60 -3.64
N ILE A 134 16.08 -11.14 -4.84
CA ILE A 134 15.82 -10.48 -6.13
C ILE A 134 14.31 -10.26 -6.32
N ILE A 135 13.48 -11.21 -5.88
CA ILE A 135 12.01 -11.04 -5.90
C ILE A 135 11.60 -9.90 -4.96
N GLY A 136 12.26 -9.80 -3.81
CA GLY A 136 12.04 -8.69 -2.87
C GLY A 136 12.39 -7.34 -3.48
N LEU A 137 13.54 -7.22 -4.15
CA LEU A 137 13.95 -5.98 -4.81
C LEU A 137 12.94 -5.50 -5.85
N THR A 138 12.41 -6.39 -6.66
CA THR A 138 11.41 -6.06 -7.68
C THR A 138 10.01 -5.92 -7.09
N GLY A 139 9.64 -6.79 -6.17
CA GLY A 139 8.30 -6.86 -5.58
C GLY A 139 7.94 -5.62 -4.75
N TRP A 140 8.88 -5.09 -3.97
CA TRP A 140 8.66 -3.90 -3.15
C TRP A 140 8.51 -2.61 -3.95
N MET A 141 8.93 -2.59 -5.23
CA MET A 141 8.67 -1.45 -6.12
C MET A 141 7.17 -1.25 -6.40
N ALA A 142 6.40 -2.33 -6.48
CA ALA A 142 4.97 -2.24 -6.76
C ALA A 142 4.20 -1.47 -5.67
N PRO A 143 4.25 -1.84 -4.37
CA PRO A 143 3.58 -1.07 -3.33
C PRO A 143 4.17 0.34 -3.14
N LEU A 144 5.46 0.57 -3.41
CA LEU A 144 6.06 1.91 -3.42
C LEU A 144 5.37 2.81 -4.45
N VAL A 145 5.32 2.36 -5.71
CA VAL A 145 4.69 3.12 -6.80
C VAL A 145 3.21 3.34 -6.55
N VAL A 146 2.49 2.32 -6.06
CA VAL A 146 1.06 2.45 -5.72
C VAL A 146 0.87 3.46 -4.60
N GLY A 147 1.68 3.45 -3.55
CA GLY A 147 1.62 4.41 -2.46
C GLY A 147 1.82 5.85 -2.94
N VAL A 148 2.86 6.10 -3.74
CA VAL A 148 3.13 7.42 -4.34
C VAL A 148 2.00 7.85 -5.27
N ALA A 149 1.49 6.95 -6.10
CA ALA A 149 0.39 7.25 -7.03
C ALA A 149 -0.91 7.61 -6.30
N ILE A 150 -1.22 6.96 -5.16
CA ILE A 150 -2.36 7.34 -4.31
C ILE A 150 -2.19 8.77 -3.77
N LEU A 151 -0.99 9.13 -3.30
CA LEU A 151 -0.70 10.49 -2.85
C LEU A 151 -0.80 11.51 -3.99
N ALA A 152 -0.37 11.13 -5.19
CA ALA A 152 -0.51 11.91 -6.42
C ALA A 152 -1.94 11.93 -6.98
N ARG A 153 -2.93 11.37 -6.25
CA ARG A 153 -4.36 11.36 -6.60
C ARG A 153 -4.70 10.49 -7.82
N ALA A 154 -3.89 9.53 -8.17
CA ALA A 154 -4.20 8.58 -9.24
C ALA A 154 -5.45 7.74 -8.88
N ARG A 155 -6.25 7.43 -9.90
CA ARG A 155 -7.42 6.56 -9.78
C ARG A 155 -7.15 5.29 -10.54
N PHE A 156 -7.25 4.17 -9.83
CA PHE A 156 -7.02 2.86 -10.42
C PHE A 156 -8.34 2.11 -10.65
N PRO A 157 -8.49 1.41 -11.76
CA PRO A 157 -9.65 0.56 -12.03
C PRO A 157 -9.66 -0.68 -11.12
N ARG A 158 -10.82 -1.35 -11.04
CA ARG A 158 -11.01 -2.51 -10.15
C ARG A 158 -10.06 -3.67 -10.47
N TRP A 159 -9.78 -3.92 -11.74
CA TRP A 159 -8.86 -4.99 -12.15
C TRP A 159 -7.44 -4.78 -11.62
N PHE A 160 -6.98 -3.50 -11.61
CA PHE A 160 -5.66 -3.15 -11.07
C PHE A 160 -5.57 -3.49 -9.57
N TRP A 161 -6.60 -3.11 -8.80
CA TRP A 161 -6.67 -3.44 -7.38
C TRP A 161 -6.72 -4.95 -7.13
N ALA A 162 -7.42 -5.71 -7.97
CA ALA A 162 -7.45 -7.17 -7.89
C ALA A 162 -6.07 -7.77 -8.16
N ALA A 163 -5.38 -7.31 -9.20
CA ALA A 163 -4.02 -7.76 -9.53
C ALA A 163 -3.01 -7.40 -8.43
N PHE A 164 -3.07 -6.15 -7.91
CA PHE A 164 -2.23 -5.71 -6.80
C PHE A 164 -2.48 -6.55 -5.54
N GLY A 165 -3.73 -6.80 -5.19
CA GLY A 165 -4.11 -7.66 -4.08
C GLY A 165 -3.64 -9.11 -4.24
N ALA A 166 -3.71 -9.65 -5.44
CA ALA A 166 -3.18 -10.98 -5.76
C ALA A 166 -1.65 -11.03 -5.56
N GLY A 167 -0.92 -10.02 -6.01
CA GLY A 167 0.54 -9.90 -5.79
C GLY A 167 0.91 -9.83 -4.32
N ILE A 168 0.20 -9.02 -3.53
CA ILE A 168 0.43 -8.93 -2.07
C ILE A 168 0.07 -10.25 -1.37
N THR A 169 -0.99 -10.94 -1.82
CA THR A 169 -1.37 -12.26 -1.27
C THR A 169 -0.32 -13.31 -1.59
N PHE A 170 0.22 -13.30 -2.79
CA PHE A 170 1.32 -14.18 -3.17
C PHE A 170 2.56 -13.94 -2.31
N ALA A 171 2.97 -12.67 -2.14
CA ALA A 171 4.11 -12.29 -1.31
C ALA A 171 3.91 -12.73 0.16
N PHE A 172 2.70 -12.54 0.71
CA PHE A 172 2.34 -12.99 2.05
C PHE A 172 2.40 -14.51 2.18
N GLY A 173 1.85 -15.24 1.21
CA GLY A 173 1.90 -16.71 1.18
C GLY A 173 3.34 -17.24 1.13
N LEU A 174 4.19 -16.62 0.30
CA LEU A 174 5.61 -16.95 0.23
C LEU A 174 6.31 -16.69 1.57
N VAL A 175 6.03 -15.56 2.21
CA VAL A 175 6.57 -15.22 3.53
C VAL A 175 6.12 -16.23 4.59
N CYS A 176 4.84 -16.60 4.64
CA CYS A 176 4.35 -17.62 5.57
C CYS A 176 5.05 -18.97 5.35
N TRP A 177 5.26 -19.37 4.11
CA TRP A 177 5.99 -20.57 3.78
C TRP A 177 7.46 -20.50 4.22
N LEU A 178 8.14 -19.38 3.96
CA LEU A 178 9.53 -19.16 4.39
C LEU A 178 9.67 -19.15 5.93
N ILE A 179 8.70 -18.58 6.65
CA ILE A 179 8.64 -18.65 8.13
C ILE A 179 8.58 -20.12 8.56
N ALA A 180 7.69 -20.91 7.96
CA ALA A 180 7.60 -22.33 8.27
C ALA A 180 8.91 -23.07 7.98
N GLN A 181 9.57 -22.78 6.84
CA GLN A 181 10.87 -23.39 6.52
C GLN A 181 11.95 -22.99 7.55
N SER A 182 12.02 -21.73 7.96
CA SER A 182 12.98 -21.27 8.97
C SER A 182 12.76 -21.94 10.32
N LEU A 183 11.51 -22.15 10.73
CA LEU A 183 11.18 -22.73 12.05
C LEU A 183 11.28 -24.25 12.10
N TYR A 184 10.85 -24.95 11.03
CA TYR A 184 10.67 -26.41 11.07
C TYR A 184 11.70 -27.19 10.26
N SER A 185 12.46 -26.53 9.38
CA SER A 185 13.42 -27.21 8.48
C SER A 185 14.86 -26.74 8.73
N LEU A 186 15.06 -25.42 8.83
CA LEU A 186 16.40 -24.85 8.97
C LEU A 186 16.80 -24.62 10.43
N PHE A 187 15.84 -24.41 11.32
CA PHE A 187 16.04 -24.08 12.74
C PHE A 187 16.93 -22.85 12.97
N VAL A 188 16.88 -21.90 12.04
CA VAL A 188 17.60 -20.63 12.11
C VAL A 188 16.70 -19.48 11.66
N LEU A 189 16.92 -18.31 12.24
CA LEU A 189 16.24 -17.07 11.94
C LEU A 189 17.21 -16.10 11.27
N CYS A 190 16.81 -15.53 10.15
CA CYS A 190 17.59 -14.52 9.47
C CYS A 190 17.07 -13.12 9.79
N PRO A 191 17.90 -12.20 10.33
CA PRO A 191 17.45 -10.86 10.75
C PRO A 191 16.78 -10.08 9.61
N TRP A 192 17.37 -10.05 8.43
CA TRP A 192 16.81 -9.35 7.29
C TRP A 192 15.51 -9.98 6.78
N CYS A 193 15.39 -11.31 6.89
CA CYS A 193 14.12 -12.00 6.60
C CYS A 193 13.04 -11.57 7.60
N MET A 194 13.36 -11.47 8.89
CA MET A 194 12.42 -11.01 9.92
C MET A 194 11.97 -9.56 9.67
N VAL A 195 12.85 -8.67 9.22
CA VAL A 195 12.48 -7.30 8.79
C VAL A 195 11.48 -7.34 7.63
N THR A 196 11.71 -8.21 6.64
CA THR A 196 10.77 -8.41 5.53
C THR A 196 9.41 -8.91 6.00
N TRP A 197 9.38 -9.90 6.93
CA TRP A 197 8.12 -10.39 7.52
C TRP A 197 7.39 -9.28 8.26
N ALA A 198 8.13 -8.47 9.03
CA ALA A 198 7.59 -7.36 9.81
C ALA A 198 6.86 -6.31 8.97
N VAL A 199 7.22 -6.11 7.72
CA VAL A 199 6.53 -5.18 6.81
C VAL A 199 5.51 -5.87 5.90
N THR A 200 5.71 -7.15 5.55
CA THR A 200 4.80 -7.87 4.65
C THR A 200 3.47 -8.20 5.33
N ILE A 201 3.51 -8.68 6.58
CA ILE A 201 2.31 -9.10 7.32
C ILE A 201 1.31 -7.95 7.47
N PRO A 202 1.67 -6.77 8.02
CA PRO A 202 0.72 -5.66 8.13
C PRO A 202 0.33 -5.09 6.77
N THR A 203 1.21 -5.13 5.77
CA THR A 203 0.88 -4.69 4.41
C THR A 203 -0.20 -5.58 3.79
N PHE A 204 -0.15 -6.89 4.00
CA PHE A 204 -1.20 -7.81 3.58
C PHE A 204 -2.54 -7.47 4.25
N PHE A 205 -2.60 -7.38 5.58
CA PHE A 205 -3.86 -7.08 6.28
C PHE A 205 -4.44 -5.72 5.87
N ALA A 206 -3.60 -4.67 5.82
CA ALA A 206 -4.03 -3.35 5.41
C ALA A 206 -4.55 -3.33 3.96
N THR A 207 -3.89 -4.05 3.05
CA THR A 207 -4.30 -4.16 1.66
C THR A 207 -5.62 -4.90 1.53
N MET A 208 -5.81 -6.04 2.20
CA MET A 208 -7.06 -6.80 2.14
C MET A 208 -8.25 -5.99 2.65
N VAL A 209 -8.10 -5.28 3.75
CA VAL A 209 -9.13 -4.37 4.27
C VAL A 209 -9.40 -3.22 3.30
N HIS A 210 -8.35 -2.63 2.71
CA HIS A 210 -8.49 -1.56 1.71
C HIS A 210 -9.27 -2.04 0.48
N LEU A 211 -8.96 -3.20 -0.06
CA LEU A 211 -9.66 -3.80 -1.21
C LEU A 211 -11.13 -4.11 -0.92
N ALA A 212 -11.41 -4.63 0.28
CA ALA A 212 -12.78 -4.89 0.71
C ALA A 212 -13.61 -3.60 0.85
N ARG A 213 -13.01 -2.52 1.40
CA ARG A 213 -13.64 -1.19 1.50
C ARG A 213 -13.94 -0.58 0.13
N ASN A 214 -13.02 -0.70 -0.82
CA ASN A 214 -13.18 -0.16 -2.17
C ASN A 214 -14.15 -1.00 -3.04
N GLY A 215 -14.66 -2.11 -2.51
CA GLY A 215 -15.58 -2.97 -3.23
C GLY A 215 -14.93 -3.72 -4.39
N THR A 216 -13.62 -4.00 -4.32
CA THR A 216 -12.88 -4.75 -5.34
C THR A 216 -13.43 -6.17 -5.45
N PHE A 217 -13.68 -6.83 -4.30
CA PHE A 217 -14.18 -8.19 -4.24
C PHE A 217 -15.70 -8.29 -4.37
N THR A 218 -16.44 -7.26 -3.94
CA THR A 218 -17.92 -7.30 -3.94
C THR A 218 -18.51 -5.90 -3.94
N SER A 219 -19.65 -5.77 -4.60
CA SER A 219 -20.44 -4.53 -4.59
C SER A 219 -21.36 -4.43 -3.36
N ASN A 220 -21.38 -5.45 -2.48
CA ASN A 220 -22.29 -5.49 -1.32
C ASN A 220 -21.91 -4.43 -0.28
N ALA A 221 -22.83 -3.49 -0.04
CA ALA A 221 -22.65 -2.39 0.91
C ALA A 221 -22.38 -2.88 2.34
N LYS A 222 -22.97 -4.01 2.77
CA LYS A 222 -22.76 -4.59 4.10
C LYS A 222 -21.32 -5.05 4.30
N VAL A 223 -20.69 -5.65 3.26
CA VAL A 223 -19.29 -6.09 3.32
C VAL A 223 -18.34 -4.89 3.39
N ARG A 224 -18.60 -3.84 2.61
CA ARG A 224 -17.84 -2.60 2.65
C ARG A 224 -17.88 -1.93 4.02
N ALA A 225 -19.06 -1.83 4.61
CA ALA A 225 -19.25 -1.26 5.95
C ALA A 225 -18.55 -2.08 7.04
N ARG A 226 -18.54 -3.42 6.92
CA ARG A 226 -17.78 -4.28 7.83
C ARG A 226 -16.28 -4.07 7.67
N ALA A 227 -15.78 -4.00 6.44
CA ALA A 227 -14.36 -3.75 6.17
C ALA A 227 -13.90 -2.41 6.74
N GLU A 228 -14.75 -1.38 6.74
CA GLU A 228 -14.45 -0.09 7.36
C GLU A 228 -14.23 -0.21 8.88
N LYS A 229 -15.05 -1.04 9.55
CA LYS A 229 -14.90 -1.33 10.98
C LYS A 229 -13.67 -2.20 11.29
N LEU A 230 -13.13 -2.93 10.33
CA LEU A 230 -11.95 -3.78 10.50
C LEU A 230 -10.63 -3.01 10.41
N MET A 231 -10.61 -1.81 9.80
CA MET A 231 -9.38 -1.04 9.63
C MET A 231 -8.62 -0.76 10.94
N PRO A 232 -9.26 -0.33 12.04
CA PRO A 232 -8.58 -0.12 13.31
C PRO A 232 -8.07 -1.43 13.96
N TRP A 233 -8.52 -2.60 13.51
CA TRP A 233 -8.08 -3.90 14.02
C TRP A 233 -6.84 -4.45 13.31
N VAL A 234 -6.41 -3.84 12.21
CA VAL A 234 -5.20 -4.26 11.47
C VAL A 234 -3.95 -4.30 12.36
N PRO A 235 -3.65 -3.28 13.20
CA PRO A 235 -2.50 -3.35 14.10
C PRO A 235 -2.59 -4.53 15.09
N LEU A 236 -3.78 -4.77 15.65
CA LEU A 236 -3.99 -5.88 16.58
C LEU A 236 -3.77 -7.23 15.88
N ALA A 237 -4.33 -7.43 14.69
CA ALA A 237 -4.12 -8.64 13.90
C ALA A 237 -2.63 -8.86 13.59
N THR A 238 -1.90 -7.79 13.32
CA THR A 238 -0.45 -7.83 13.08
C THR A 238 0.32 -8.27 14.34
N VAL A 239 -0.01 -7.68 15.51
CA VAL A 239 0.62 -8.05 16.79
C VAL A 239 0.33 -9.51 17.14
N ILE A 240 -0.89 -9.98 16.93
CA ILE A 240 -1.25 -11.39 17.15
C ILE A 240 -0.44 -12.31 16.21
N ALA A 241 -0.27 -11.93 14.95
CA ALA A 241 0.54 -12.71 14.00
C ALA A 241 2.00 -12.80 14.45
N TYR A 242 2.60 -11.71 14.93
CA TYR A 242 3.96 -11.72 15.45
C TYR A 242 4.08 -12.53 16.75
N ALA A 243 3.14 -12.37 17.66
CA ALA A 243 3.11 -13.16 18.89
C ALA A 243 3.03 -14.66 18.59
N LEU A 244 2.25 -15.06 17.58
CA LEU A 244 2.17 -16.44 17.12
C LEU A 244 3.50 -16.94 16.56
N ILE A 245 4.18 -16.14 15.72
CA ILE A 245 5.48 -16.49 15.14
C ILE A 245 6.52 -16.69 16.26
N ILE A 246 6.59 -15.76 17.21
CA ILE A 246 7.50 -15.84 18.36
C ILE A 246 7.19 -17.07 19.18
N PHE A 247 5.92 -17.33 19.48
CA PHE A 247 5.50 -18.51 20.25
C PHE A 247 5.90 -19.81 19.54
N LEU A 248 5.68 -19.91 18.22
CA LEU A 248 6.10 -21.07 17.43
C LEU A 248 7.62 -21.24 17.41
N ALA A 249 8.39 -20.14 17.31
CA ALA A 249 9.84 -20.17 17.40
C ALA A 249 10.32 -20.73 18.74
N GLN A 250 9.71 -20.30 19.85
CA GLN A 250 10.04 -20.80 21.19
C GLN A 250 9.72 -22.29 21.34
N LEU A 251 8.60 -22.77 20.79
CA LEU A 251 8.25 -24.19 20.81
C LEU A 251 9.27 -25.08 20.08
N GLN A 252 9.95 -24.53 19.07
CA GLN A 252 11.00 -25.24 18.32
C GLN A 252 12.38 -25.18 18.99
N GLY A 253 12.47 -24.64 20.20
CA GLY A 253 13.73 -24.51 20.93
C GLY A 253 14.67 -23.43 20.39
N LEU A 254 14.21 -22.60 19.48
CA LEU A 254 14.89 -21.39 19.04
C LEU A 254 14.69 -20.35 20.13
N ASP A 255 15.62 -20.25 21.09
CA ASP A 255 15.51 -19.29 22.22
C ASP A 255 15.57 -17.83 21.72
N PHE A 256 14.56 -17.48 20.90
CA PHE A 256 14.46 -16.19 20.23
C PHE A 256 14.49 -15.02 21.21
N LEU A 257 13.77 -15.14 22.33
CA LEU A 257 13.70 -14.07 23.33
C LEU A 257 15.04 -13.91 24.07
N GLY A 258 15.70 -15.01 24.40
CA GLY A 258 17.03 -14.99 25.03
C GLY A 258 18.10 -14.44 24.11
N GLU A 259 18.10 -14.84 22.82
CA GLU A 259 19.05 -14.33 21.84
C GLU A 259 18.82 -12.84 21.53
N MET A 260 17.57 -12.40 21.42
CA MET A 260 17.26 -10.97 21.23
C MET A 260 17.65 -10.14 22.45
N ALA A 261 17.48 -10.67 23.67
CA ALA A 261 17.93 -9.99 24.88
C ALA A 261 19.47 -9.81 24.88
N LYS A 262 20.24 -10.83 24.50
CA LYS A 262 21.71 -10.74 24.39
C LYS A 262 22.21 -9.74 23.35
N ILE A 263 21.42 -9.49 22.29
CA ILE A 263 21.78 -8.53 21.24
C ILE A 263 21.46 -7.09 21.66
N LEU A 264 20.40 -6.91 22.49
CA LEU A 264 19.91 -5.59 22.90
C LEU A 264 20.56 -5.05 24.17
N PHE A 265 21.05 -5.95 25.06
CA PHE A 265 21.63 -5.65 26.36
C PHE A 265 23.01 -6.28 26.56
#